data_a6e36754113cf75dc55f16eb01ffef74
#
_entry.id   a6e36754113cf75dc55f16eb01ffef74
#
_cell.length_a   1.000
_cell.length_b   1.000
_cell.length_c   1.000
_cell.angle_alpha   90.00
_cell.angle_beta   90.00
_cell.angle_gamma   90.00
#
_symmetry.space_group_name_H-M   'P 1'
#
loop_
_entity.id
_entity.type
_entity.pdbx_description
1 polymer ?
#
loop_
_entity_poly.entity_id
_entity_poly.type
_entity_poly.pdbx_seq_one_letter_code
_entity_poly.pdbx_strand_id
1 'polypeptide(L)'
;MTDKEIFEGEDLNGDVVKFSVKTPGAEEVKKSQSVYNKAFKQALDDGALLRQKLTAYMRDQDLWDDAKQKKYEALLEEIDAMEESLQKGGIRLSTAKEIALDLRKKRETFRDLIAERNALDSASAEGQADNARFEELVRLCTINPENGQRYFSSEADYNESANQPWVVVAAEKLGNAMYGLDPNYEKNLTENKFLQEFKFVDKELRFINEDGHTVDSEGRLTNEDGRYIAYENDDDYKAKKNPYFVNKDGERVVEGEDGWVKESVTERKPFLDEDDNPIAATSEKEEKPKTTKRRTRKTKTDQESV
;
A
#
# COMPACT_ATOMS: atom_id res chain seq x y z
N MET A 1 25.92 14.56 5.29
CA MET A 1 24.67 15.28 5.00
C MET A 1 23.74 14.25 4.43
N THR A 2 22.75 13.81 5.19
CA THR A 2 21.69 12.95 4.65
C THR A 2 20.94 13.76 3.62
N ASP A 3 20.90 13.30 2.37
CA ASP A 3 20.08 13.89 1.33
C ASP A 3 18.65 13.97 1.87
N LYS A 4 18.15 15.19 2.01
CA LYS A 4 16.76 15.41 2.44
C LYS A 4 15.91 15.02 1.24
N GLU A 5 15.05 14.05 1.42
CA GLU A 5 14.08 13.65 0.41
C GLU A 5 13.13 14.83 0.13
N ILE A 6 13.05 15.23 -1.15
CA ILE A 6 12.18 16.30 -1.62
C ILE A 6 10.94 15.66 -2.20
N PHE A 7 9.80 16.08 -1.72
CA PHE A 7 8.48 15.66 -2.18
C PHE A 7 7.85 16.77 -3.03
N GLU A 8 6.93 16.39 -3.89
CA GLU A 8 6.14 17.30 -4.70
C GLU A 8 4.65 17.05 -4.41
N GLY A 9 3.88 18.13 -4.40
CA GLY A 9 2.42 18.08 -4.30
C GLY A 9 1.84 19.26 -5.05
N GLU A 10 0.56 19.21 -5.42
CA GLU A 10 -0.12 20.29 -6.13
C GLU A 10 -0.88 21.18 -5.14
N ASP A 11 -0.96 22.46 -5.45
CA ASP A 11 -1.85 23.38 -4.75
C ASP A 11 -3.27 23.33 -5.37
N LEU A 12 -4.20 24.15 -4.84
CA LEU A 12 -5.57 24.24 -5.38
C LEU A 12 -5.65 24.81 -6.80
N ASN A 13 -4.58 25.43 -7.31
CA ASN A 13 -4.50 25.96 -8.65
C ASN A 13 -3.88 24.98 -9.64
N GLY A 14 -3.32 23.85 -9.12
CA GLY A 14 -2.56 22.87 -9.90
C GLY A 14 -1.07 23.20 -10.02
N ASP A 15 -0.57 24.20 -9.28
CA ASP A 15 0.84 24.52 -9.25
C ASP A 15 1.62 23.55 -8.36
N VAL A 16 2.77 23.08 -8.85
CA VAL A 16 3.61 22.12 -8.12
C VAL A 16 4.36 22.82 -7.00
N VAL A 17 4.13 22.35 -5.77
CA VAL A 17 4.82 22.79 -4.55
C VAL A 17 5.84 21.75 -4.12
N LYS A 18 7.10 22.18 -3.94
CA LYS A 18 8.20 21.33 -3.43
C LYS A 18 8.38 21.52 -1.93
N PHE A 19 8.44 20.43 -1.21
CA PHE A 19 8.67 20.44 0.24
C PHE A 19 9.52 19.24 0.67
N SER A 20 10.03 19.28 1.86
CA SER A 20 10.65 18.14 2.53
C SER A 20 10.09 18.01 3.95
N VAL A 21 10.17 16.80 4.51
CA VAL A 21 9.69 16.53 5.85
C VAL A 21 10.84 16.05 6.71
N LYS A 22 10.98 16.61 7.90
CA LYS A 22 11.95 16.15 8.90
C LYS A 22 11.27 15.38 10.01
N THR A 23 11.92 14.36 10.53
CA THR A 23 11.48 13.69 11.76
C THR A 23 11.50 14.68 12.93
N PRO A 24 10.43 14.74 13.78
CA PRO A 24 10.38 15.64 14.92
C PRO A 24 11.52 15.39 15.91
N GLY A 25 12.22 16.45 16.26
CA GLY A 25 13.19 16.43 17.35
C GLY A 25 12.55 16.76 18.71
N ALA A 26 13.35 16.73 19.76
CA ALA A 26 12.86 16.96 21.12
C ALA A 26 12.16 18.33 21.30
N GLU A 27 12.58 19.34 20.55
CA GLU A 27 11.96 20.66 20.60
C GLU A 27 10.58 20.68 19.99
N GLU A 28 10.41 20.08 18.80
CA GLU A 28 9.13 19.96 18.11
C GLU A 28 8.14 19.12 18.94
N VAL A 29 8.60 18.00 19.49
CA VAL A 29 7.79 17.15 20.38
C VAL A 29 7.33 17.94 21.61
N LYS A 30 8.21 18.73 22.25
CA LYS A 30 7.84 19.55 23.41
C LYS A 30 6.82 20.63 23.05
N LYS A 31 6.97 21.29 21.89
CA LYS A 31 6.01 22.30 21.41
C LYS A 31 4.66 21.69 21.13
N SER A 32 4.63 20.59 20.39
CA SER A 32 3.39 19.89 20.05
C SER A 32 2.68 19.34 21.29
N GLN A 33 3.42 18.88 22.31
CA GLN A 33 2.82 18.47 23.58
C GLN A 33 2.15 19.64 24.32
N SER A 34 2.70 20.84 24.20
CA SER A 34 2.06 22.04 24.78
C SER A 34 0.75 22.38 24.07
N VAL A 35 0.69 22.18 22.73
CA VAL A 35 -0.54 22.35 21.95
C VAL A 35 -1.58 21.28 22.33
N TYR A 36 -1.16 20.01 22.45
CA TYR A 36 -2.00 18.94 22.97
C TYR A 36 -2.68 19.33 24.30
N ASN A 37 -1.90 19.76 25.28
CA ASN A 37 -2.42 20.07 26.61
C ASN A 37 -3.44 21.23 26.59
N LYS A 38 -3.24 22.22 25.71
CA LYS A 38 -4.19 23.33 25.53
C LYS A 38 -5.47 22.85 24.86
N ALA A 39 -5.33 22.11 23.76
CA ALA A 39 -6.48 21.58 23.00
C ALA A 39 -7.31 20.59 23.84
N PHE A 40 -6.65 19.74 24.62
CA PHE A 40 -7.32 18.82 25.55
C PHE A 40 -8.17 19.57 26.58
N LYS A 41 -7.59 20.60 27.20
CA LYS A 41 -8.33 21.42 28.16
C LYS A 41 -9.52 22.13 27.49
N GLN A 42 -9.28 22.74 26.33
CA GLN A 42 -10.32 23.42 25.57
C GLN A 42 -11.46 22.48 25.19
N ALA A 43 -11.15 21.29 24.68
CA ALA A 43 -12.14 20.28 24.34
C ALA A 43 -13.02 19.87 25.54
N LEU A 44 -12.42 19.73 26.74
CA LEU A 44 -13.18 19.46 27.97
C LEU A 44 -14.08 20.63 28.37
N ASP A 45 -13.58 21.86 28.25
CA ASP A 45 -14.32 23.10 28.56
C ASP A 45 -15.49 23.26 27.56
N ASP A 46 -15.32 22.83 26.31
CA ASP A 46 -16.35 22.82 25.27
C ASP A 46 -17.33 21.62 25.38
N GLY A 47 -17.14 20.73 26.35
CA GLY A 47 -18.04 19.62 26.66
C GLY A 47 -17.73 18.31 25.95
N ALA A 48 -16.55 18.17 25.30
CA ALA A 48 -16.13 16.90 24.74
C ALA A 48 -15.98 15.82 25.80
N LEU A 49 -16.39 14.60 25.46
CA LEU A 49 -16.25 13.46 26.35
C LEU A 49 -14.81 12.94 26.34
N LEU A 50 -14.37 12.42 27.48
CA LEU A 50 -13.17 11.58 27.51
C LEU A 50 -13.40 10.30 26.67
N ARG A 51 -12.37 9.78 26.00
CA ARG A 51 -12.41 8.58 25.17
C ARG A 51 -13.10 7.40 25.86
N GLN A 52 -12.79 7.18 27.14
CA GLN A 52 -13.42 6.12 27.91
C GLN A 52 -14.95 6.31 28.09
N LYS A 53 -15.39 7.55 28.32
CA LYS A 53 -16.83 7.87 28.45
C LYS A 53 -17.53 7.84 27.10
N LEU A 54 -16.83 8.27 26.06
CA LEU A 54 -17.34 8.24 24.69
C LEU A 54 -17.62 6.79 24.26
N THR A 55 -16.74 5.83 24.56
CA THR A 55 -16.96 4.41 24.26
C THR A 55 -18.24 3.86 24.88
N ALA A 56 -18.52 4.20 26.14
CA ALA A 56 -19.77 3.81 26.80
C ALA A 56 -20.98 4.50 26.15
N TYR A 57 -20.88 5.80 25.88
CA TYR A 57 -21.94 6.56 25.21
C TYR A 57 -22.25 6.02 23.80
N MET A 58 -21.21 5.68 23.03
CA MET A 58 -21.37 5.10 21.68
C MET A 58 -22.14 3.79 21.71
N ARG A 59 -21.91 2.94 22.73
CA ARG A 59 -22.65 1.70 22.94
C ARG A 59 -24.10 1.97 23.30
N ASP A 60 -24.35 2.90 24.23
CA ASP A 60 -25.71 3.25 24.70
C ASP A 60 -26.57 3.91 23.61
N GLN A 61 -25.92 4.53 22.60
CA GLN A 61 -26.59 5.18 21.45
C GLN A 61 -26.57 4.32 20.19
N ASP A 62 -26.18 3.07 20.25
CA ASP A 62 -26.05 2.13 19.12
C ASP A 62 -25.13 2.65 17.97
N LEU A 63 -24.23 3.58 18.28
CA LEU A 63 -23.23 4.08 17.30
C LEU A 63 -22.12 3.07 17.05
N TRP A 64 -21.65 2.42 18.11
CA TRP A 64 -20.74 1.28 18.07
C TRP A 64 -21.21 0.21 19.06
N ASP A 65 -22.17 -0.59 18.62
CA ASP A 65 -22.80 -1.64 19.42
C ASP A 65 -22.00 -2.95 19.42
N ASP A 66 -22.48 -3.93 20.18
CA ASP A 66 -21.87 -5.25 20.26
C ASP A 66 -21.94 -6.02 18.91
N ALA A 67 -22.86 -5.67 18.00
CA ALA A 67 -22.96 -6.27 16.68
C ALA A 67 -21.82 -5.77 15.77
N LYS A 68 -21.53 -4.47 15.77
CA LYS A 68 -20.39 -3.88 15.06
C LYS A 68 -19.06 -4.42 15.60
N GLN A 69 -18.94 -4.55 16.93
CA GLN A 69 -17.75 -5.12 17.56
C GLN A 69 -17.52 -6.58 17.12
N LYS A 70 -18.57 -7.41 17.13
CA LYS A 70 -18.49 -8.79 16.63
C LYS A 70 -18.17 -8.87 15.15
N LYS A 71 -18.73 -7.95 14.34
CA LYS A 71 -18.38 -7.87 12.90
C LYS A 71 -16.90 -7.53 12.69
N TYR A 72 -16.36 -6.60 13.49
CA TYR A 72 -14.96 -6.26 13.47
C TYR A 72 -14.06 -7.46 13.80
N GLU A 73 -14.38 -8.18 14.86
CA GLU A 73 -13.62 -9.37 15.29
C GLU A 73 -13.71 -10.50 14.26
N ALA A 74 -14.90 -10.76 13.73
CA ALA A 74 -15.09 -11.78 12.68
C ALA A 74 -14.32 -11.45 11.40
N LEU A 75 -14.31 -10.17 10.97
CA LEU A 75 -13.52 -9.76 9.80
C LEU A 75 -12.02 -9.96 9.99
N LEU A 76 -11.50 -9.73 11.20
CA LEU A 76 -10.08 -10.00 11.49
C LEU A 76 -9.78 -11.49 11.37
N GLU A 77 -10.58 -12.36 11.99
CA GLU A 77 -10.40 -13.81 11.93
C GLU A 77 -10.49 -14.34 10.48
N GLU A 78 -11.44 -13.81 9.69
CA GLU A 78 -11.60 -14.19 8.28
C GLU A 78 -10.41 -13.73 7.44
N ILE A 79 -9.91 -12.50 7.64
CA ILE A 79 -8.71 -11.97 6.97
C ILE A 79 -7.50 -12.84 7.28
N ASP A 80 -7.25 -13.13 8.55
CA ASP A 80 -6.11 -13.95 8.99
C ASP A 80 -6.17 -15.37 8.39
N ALA A 81 -7.35 -16.00 8.38
CA ALA A 81 -7.54 -17.33 7.81
C ALA A 81 -7.30 -17.36 6.29
N MET A 82 -7.74 -16.32 5.58
CA MET A 82 -7.53 -16.17 4.14
C MET A 82 -6.05 -15.92 3.81
N GLU A 83 -5.38 -15.07 4.58
CA GLU A 83 -3.94 -14.83 4.44
C GLU A 83 -3.14 -16.13 4.65
N GLU A 84 -3.46 -16.87 5.71
CA GLU A 84 -2.82 -18.14 5.99
C GLU A 84 -3.03 -19.15 4.85
N SER A 85 -4.24 -19.20 4.27
CA SER A 85 -4.55 -20.06 3.12
C SER A 85 -3.69 -19.71 1.90
N LEU A 86 -3.57 -18.41 1.56
CA LEU A 86 -2.73 -17.95 0.45
C LEU A 86 -1.23 -18.20 0.72
N GLN A 87 -0.79 -18.05 1.96
CA GLN A 87 0.62 -18.30 2.34
C GLN A 87 0.98 -19.78 2.30
N LYS A 88 0.07 -20.66 2.71
CA LYS A 88 0.27 -22.11 2.69
C LYS A 88 0.25 -22.68 1.27
N GLY A 89 -0.54 -22.10 0.37
CA GLY A 89 -0.75 -22.63 -0.98
C GLY A 89 -1.38 -24.03 -0.99
N GLY A 90 -1.15 -24.78 -2.08
CA GLY A 90 -1.67 -26.15 -2.23
C GLY A 90 -3.16 -26.22 -2.58
N ILE A 91 -3.70 -25.10 -3.09
CA ILE A 91 -5.07 -24.96 -3.60
C ILE A 91 -5.04 -24.60 -5.09
N ARG A 92 -6.14 -24.76 -5.79
CA ARG A 92 -6.25 -24.36 -7.21
C ARG A 92 -6.01 -22.88 -7.36
N LEU A 93 -5.37 -22.48 -8.46
CA LEU A 93 -5.08 -21.08 -8.73
C LEU A 93 -6.36 -20.23 -8.83
N SER A 94 -7.42 -20.77 -9.44
CA SER A 94 -8.73 -20.12 -9.50
C SER A 94 -9.28 -19.83 -8.09
N THR A 95 -9.24 -20.83 -7.22
CA THR A 95 -9.67 -20.67 -5.81
C THR A 95 -8.80 -19.67 -5.06
N ALA A 96 -7.47 -19.71 -5.26
CA ALA A 96 -6.56 -18.75 -4.67
C ALA A 96 -6.83 -17.31 -5.15
N LYS A 97 -7.14 -17.13 -6.45
CA LYS A 97 -7.55 -15.84 -7.01
C LYS A 97 -8.84 -15.34 -6.37
N GLU A 98 -9.85 -16.19 -6.20
CA GLU A 98 -11.10 -15.83 -5.53
C GLU A 98 -10.85 -15.40 -4.09
N ILE A 99 -10.03 -16.15 -3.34
CA ILE A 99 -9.63 -15.80 -1.96
C ILE A 99 -8.93 -14.44 -1.96
N ALA A 100 -7.98 -14.18 -2.85
CA ALA A 100 -7.26 -12.92 -2.91
C ALA A 100 -8.18 -11.72 -3.23
N LEU A 101 -9.16 -11.91 -4.12
CA LEU A 101 -10.15 -10.88 -4.45
C LEU A 101 -11.13 -10.63 -3.30
N ASP A 102 -11.58 -11.68 -2.61
CA ASP A 102 -12.45 -11.56 -1.44
C ASP A 102 -11.69 -10.90 -0.27
N LEU A 103 -10.43 -11.25 -0.09
CA LEU A 103 -9.56 -10.64 0.93
C LEU A 103 -9.41 -9.12 0.72
N ARG A 104 -9.24 -8.66 -0.54
CA ARG A 104 -9.28 -7.22 -0.87
C ARG A 104 -10.58 -6.56 -0.43
N LYS A 105 -11.73 -7.16 -0.74
CA LYS A 105 -13.05 -6.64 -0.35
C LYS A 105 -13.23 -6.61 1.16
N LYS A 106 -12.77 -7.66 1.87
CA LYS A 106 -12.83 -7.71 3.33
C LYS A 106 -11.96 -6.64 3.98
N ARG A 107 -10.76 -6.39 3.44
CA ARG A 107 -9.91 -5.29 3.91
C ARG A 107 -10.51 -3.91 3.65
N GLU A 108 -11.19 -3.71 2.53
CA GLU A 108 -11.93 -2.48 2.26
C GLU A 108 -13.04 -2.29 3.30
N THR A 109 -13.89 -3.31 3.51
CA THR A 109 -14.93 -3.29 4.55
C THR A 109 -14.35 -3.05 5.94
N PHE A 110 -13.20 -3.66 6.24
CA PHE A 110 -12.52 -3.49 7.51
C PHE A 110 -11.97 -2.06 7.69
N ARG A 111 -11.38 -1.47 6.63
CA ARG A 111 -10.95 -0.06 6.64
C ARG A 111 -12.11 0.89 6.89
N ASP A 112 -13.25 0.67 6.23
CA ASP A 112 -14.45 1.49 6.43
C ASP A 112 -14.94 1.41 7.88
N LEU A 113 -14.97 0.21 8.45
CA LEU A 113 -15.38 -0.01 9.84
C LEU A 113 -14.42 0.65 10.83
N ILE A 114 -13.10 0.58 10.58
CA ILE A 114 -12.12 1.30 11.40
C ILE A 114 -12.27 2.81 11.23
N ALA A 115 -12.49 3.31 10.02
CA ALA A 115 -12.67 4.73 9.75
C ALA A 115 -13.90 5.27 10.51
N GLU A 116 -15.01 4.54 10.49
CA GLU A 116 -16.20 4.88 11.28
C GLU A 116 -15.87 4.99 12.77
N ARG A 117 -15.18 3.99 13.33
CA ARG A 117 -14.77 3.99 14.74
C ARG A 117 -13.83 5.15 15.08
N ASN A 118 -12.84 5.40 14.23
CA ASN A 118 -11.87 6.47 14.42
C ASN A 118 -12.51 7.86 14.31
N ALA A 119 -13.50 8.03 13.41
CA ALA A 119 -14.24 9.27 13.30
C ALA A 119 -14.97 9.61 14.60
N LEU A 120 -15.53 8.60 15.28
CA LEU A 120 -16.16 8.77 16.58
C LEU A 120 -15.11 9.08 17.67
N ASP A 121 -13.97 8.39 17.67
CA ASP A 121 -12.88 8.63 18.63
C ASP A 121 -12.28 10.03 18.50
N SER A 122 -12.19 10.58 17.28
CA SER A 122 -11.68 11.93 17.02
C SER A 122 -12.53 13.03 17.67
N ALA A 123 -13.78 12.75 18.01
CA ALA A 123 -14.66 13.66 18.74
C ALA A 123 -14.38 13.69 20.27
N SER A 124 -13.59 12.76 20.80
CA SER A 124 -13.18 12.76 22.21
C SER A 124 -12.22 13.93 22.50
N ALA A 125 -12.10 14.30 23.77
CA ALA A 125 -11.13 15.32 24.19
C ALA A 125 -9.69 14.92 23.84
N GLU A 126 -9.34 13.64 24.02
CA GLU A 126 -8.06 13.08 23.63
C GLU A 126 -7.85 13.12 22.11
N GLY A 127 -8.89 12.75 21.33
CA GLY A 127 -8.82 12.74 19.87
C GLY A 127 -8.61 14.14 19.30
N GLN A 128 -9.34 15.13 19.79
CA GLN A 128 -9.16 16.53 19.38
C GLN A 128 -7.75 17.04 19.73
N ALA A 129 -7.25 16.70 20.92
CA ALA A 129 -5.91 17.07 21.33
C ALA A 129 -4.80 16.36 20.53
N ASP A 130 -5.00 15.10 20.18
CA ASP A 130 -4.07 14.34 19.32
C ASP A 130 -4.01 14.94 17.91
N ASN A 131 -5.15 15.34 17.34
CA ASN A 131 -5.21 16.02 16.04
C ASN A 131 -4.45 17.35 16.08
N ALA A 132 -4.73 18.19 17.07
CA ALA A 132 -4.04 19.48 17.23
C ALA A 132 -2.51 19.30 17.41
N ARG A 133 -2.09 18.28 18.16
CA ARG A 133 -0.67 17.93 18.29
C ARG A 133 -0.04 17.53 16.96
N PHE A 134 -0.75 16.71 16.16
CA PHE A 134 -0.25 16.27 14.86
C PHE A 134 -0.15 17.44 13.87
N GLU A 135 -1.16 18.28 13.80
CA GLU A 135 -1.16 19.50 12.96
C GLU A 135 0.02 20.42 13.31
N GLU A 136 0.30 20.62 14.61
CA GLU A 136 1.47 21.37 15.04
C GLU A 136 2.78 20.69 14.60
N LEU A 137 2.87 19.37 14.62
CA LEU A 137 4.03 18.66 14.11
C LEU A 137 4.18 18.85 12.59
N VAL A 138 3.10 18.79 11.83
CA VAL A 138 3.14 19.09 10.38
C VAL A 138 3.67 20.50 10.14
N ARG A 139 3.16 21.49 10.85
CA ARG A 139 3.63 22.88 10.78
C ARG A 139 5.12 23.05 11.09
N LEU A 140 5.60 22.35 12.12
CA LEU A 140 7.00 22.48 12.60
C LEU A 140 8.00 21.67 11.78
N CYS A 141 7.55 20.58 11.14
CA CYS A 141 8.42 19.60 10.47
C CYS A 141 8.40 19.69 8.94
N THR A 142 7.47 20.44 8.35
CA THR A 142 7.48 20.73 6.90
C THR A 142 8.49 21.83 6.61
N ILE A 143 9.42 21.54 5.72
CA ILE A 143 10.60 22.37 5.44
C ILE A 143 10.59 22.75 3.96
N ASN A 144 10.87 24.02 3.68
CA ASN A 144 11.13 24.50 2.34
C ASN A 144 12.52 24.01 1.88
N PRO A 145 12.62 23.21 0.83
CA PRO A 145 13.89 22.63 0.38
C PRO A 145 14.88 23.67 -0.17
N GLU A 146 14.40 24.83 -0.62
CA GLU A 146 15.26 25.86 -1.22
C GLU A 146 16.11 26.59 -0.17
N ASN A 147 15.52 26.88 0.99
CA ASN A 147 16.20 27.67 2.04
C ASN A 147 16.44 26.86 3.33
N GLY A 148 15.89 25.66 3.46
CA GLY A 148 16.04 24.80 4.63
C GLY A 148 15.28 25.29 5.87
N GLN A 149 14.42 26.31 5.75
CA GLN A 149 13.60 26.83 6.84
C GLN A 149 12.25 26.11 6.92
N ARG A 150 11.51 26.32 8.01
CA ARG A 150 10.14 25.86 8.12
C ARG A 150 9.31 26.47 7.00
N TYR A 151 8.45 25.66 6.40
CA TYR A 151 7.58 26.14 5.33
C TYR A 151 6.57 27.16 5.88
N PHE A 152 6.00 26.87 7.04
CA PHE A 152 5.03 27.73 7.72
C PHE A 152 5.70 28.60 8.79
N SER A 153 5.57 29.91 8.64
CA SER A 153 6.18 30.90 9.54
C SER A 153 5.44 31.00 10.87
N SER A 154 4.11 30.79 10.86
CA SER A 154 3.21 30.90 12.01
C SER A 154 2.10 29.88 11.97
N GLU A 155 1.32 29.79 13.05
CA GLU A 155 0.08 28.99 13.12
C GLU A 155 -0.99 29.54 12.15
N ALA A 156 -1.09 30.87 12.02
CA ALA A 156 -2.02 31.50 11.07
C ALA A 156 -1.70 31.12 9.63
N ASP A 157 -0.42 31.16 9.22
CA ASP A 157 0.08 30.78 7.91
C ASP A 157 -0.23 29.29 7.60
N TYR A 158 -0.05 28.41 8.59
CA TYR A 158 -0.45 27.00 8.47
C TYR A 158 -1.97 26.86 8.27
N ASN A 159 -2.78 27.52 9.08
CA ASN A 159 -4.24 27.42 9.03
C ASN A 159 -4.83 27.91 7.69
N GLU A 160 -4.22 28.94 7.09
CA GLU A 160 -4.59 29.38 5.74
C GLU A 160 -4.28 28.35 4.66
N SER A 161 -3.23 27.56 4.88
CA SER A 161 -2.73 26.55 3.92
C SER A 161 -3.18 25.12 4.23
N ALA A 162 -3.79 24.86 5.38
CA ALA A 162 -4.08 23.49 5.88
C ALA A 162 -4.93 22.65 4.92
N ASN A 163 -5.82 23.29 4.14
CA ASN A 163 -6.69 22.62 3.16
C ASN A 163 -6.04 22.44 1.78
N GLN A 164 -4.79 22.85 1.58
CA GLN A 164 -4.09 22.66 0.32
C GLN A 164 -3.74 21.18 0.13
N PRO A 165 -3.92 20.60 -1.07
CA PRO A 165 -3.63 19.19 -1.33
C PRO A 165 -2.20 18.79 -0.97
N TRP A 166 -1.20 19.64 -1.27
CA TRP A 166 0.19 19.37 -0.93
C TRP A 166 0.45 19.30 0.58
N VAL A 167 -0.33 20.03 1.41
CA VAL A 167 -0.20 19.96 2.88
C VAL A 167 -0.69 18.63 3.41
N VAL A 168 -1.75 18.07 2.80
CA VAL A 168 -2.22 16.72 3.10
C VAL A 168 -1.14 15.68 2.78
N VAL A 169 -0.45 15.83 1.63
CA VAL A 169 0.69 14.97 1.28
C VAL A 169 1.83 15.15 2.29
N ALA A 170 2.13 16.37 2.73
CA ALA A 170 3.16 16.60 3.74
C ALA A 170 2.81 15.93 5.09
N ALA A 171 1.54 16.00 5.50
CA ALA A 171 1.05 15.30 6.70
C ALA A 171 1.19 13.77 6.56
N GLU A 172 0.85 13.20 5.41
CA GLU A 172 1.05 11.77 5.12
C GLU A 172 2.54 11.39 5.23
N LYS A 173 3.43 12.13 4.57
CA LYS A 173 4.87 11.87 4.62
C LYS A 173 5.43 11.98 6.04
N LEU A 174 4.95 12.95 6.83
CA LEU A 174 5.33 13.06 8.25
C LEU A 174 4.83 11.85 9.06
N GLY A 175 3.58 11.45 8.88
CA GLY A 175 3.02 10.24 9.53
C GLY A 175 3.85 9.00 9.20
N ASN A 176 4.18 8.79 7.93
CA ASN A 176 5.03 7.68 7.49
C ASN A 176 6.41 7.71 8.16
N ALA A 177 7.05 8.89 8.21
CA ALA A 177 8.37 9.04 8.84
C ALA A 177 8.34 8.85 10.37
N MET A 178 7.26 9.27 11.04
CA MET A 178 7.12 9.15 12.50
C MET A 178 6.80 7.73 12.95
N TYR A 179 5.95 7.03 12.21
CA TYR A 179 5.44 5.72 12.59
C TYR A 179 6.13 4.57 11.86
N GLY A 180 7.11 4.87 10.98
CA GLY A 180 7.82 3.87 10.20
C GLY A 180 6.89 3.09 9.25
N LEU A 181 5.85 3.76 8.74
CA LEU A 181 4.91 3.13 7.82
C LEU A 181 5.60 2.86 6.49
N ASP A 182 5.40 1.64 5.97
CA ASP A 182 5.89 1.27 4.66
C ASP A 182 5.06 1.96 3.57
N PRO A 183 5.66 2.82 2.71
CA PRO A 183 4.94 3.43 1.59
C PRO A 183 4.36 2.40 0.62
N ASN A 184 4.93 1.19 0.59
CA ASN A 184 4.48 0.07 -0.23
C ASN A 184 3.62 -0.93 0.56
N TYR A 185 3.09 -0.53 1.73
CA TYR A 185 2.29 -1.42 2.58
C TYR A 185 1.21 -2.16 1.77
N GLU A 186 0.48 -1.45 0.92
CA GLU A 186 -0.58 -2.03 0.10
C GLU A 186 -0.05 -3.09 -0.87
N LYS A 187 1.09 -2.83 -1.53
CA LYS A 187 1.76 -3.79 -2.42
C LYS A 187 2.31 -4.99 -1.66
N ASN A 188 2.62 -4.81 -0.38
CA ASN A 188 3.16 -5.85 0.49
C ASN A 188 2.11 -6.74 1.15
N LEU A 189 0.81 -6.45 1.00
CA LEU A 189 -0.27 -7.31 1.46
C LEU A 189 -0.22 -8.68 0.76
N THR A 190 -0.58 -9.74 1.48
CA THR A 190 -0.50 -11.14 1.01
C THR A 190 -1.26 -11.34 -0.29
N GLU A 191 -2.49 -10.85 -0.39
CA GLU A 191 -3.32 -10.92 -1.57
C GLU A 191 -2.74 -10.15 -2.76
N ASN A 192 -2.14 -8.98 -2.51
CA ASN A 192 -1.58 -8.15 -3.58
C ASN A 192 -0.28 -8.74 -4.13
N LYS A 193 0.57 -9.29 -3.25
CA LYS A 193 1.75 -10.06 -3.67
C LYS A 193 1.35 -11.27 -4.51
N PHE A 194 0.35 -12.02 -4.06
CA PHE A 194 -0.18 -13.15 -4.82
C PHE A 194 -0.68 -12.72 -6.20
N LEU A 195 -1.54 -11.68 -6.26
CA LEU A 195 -2.11 -11.20 -7.52
C LEU A 195 -1.04 -10.67 -8.49
N GLN A 196 0.02 -10.03 -7.98
CA GLN A 196 1.16 -9.59 -8.80
C GLN A 196 2.02 -10.77 -9.28
N GLU A 197 2.32 -11.72 -8.39
CA GLU A 197 3.12 -12.91 -8.69
C GLU A 197 2.53 -13.71 -9.84
N PHE A 198 1.20 -13.83 -9.88
CA PHE A 198 0.47 -14.56 -10.91
C PHE A 198 -0.05 -13.67 -12.06
N LYS A 199 0.42 -12.42 -12.15
CA LYS A 199 0.07 -11.47 -13.21
C LYS A 199 -1.44 -11.23 -13.38
N PHE A 200 -2.18 -11.26 -12.28
CA PHE A 200 -3.58 -10.82 -12.28
C PHE A 200 -3.71 -9.30 -12.15
N VAL A 201 -2.65 -8.65 -11.65
CA VAL A 201 -2.56 -7.19 -11.53
C VAL A 201 -1.19 -6.69 -11.97
N ASP A 202 -1.13 -5.42 -12.35
CA ASP A 202 0.10 -4.71 -12.66
C ASP A 202 0.84 -4.21 -11.38
N LYS A 203 1.91 -3.43 -11.58
CA LYS A 203 2.70 -2.84 -10.48
C LYS A 203 1.92 -1.81 -9.65
N GLU A 204 0.88 -1.25 -10.21
CA GLU A 204 -0.06 -0.30 -9.59
C GLU A 204 -1.29 -1.00 -9.00
N LEU A 205 -1.29 -2.35 -8.95
CA LEU A 205 -2.38 -3.18 -8.42
C LEU A 205 -3.69 -3.12 -9.22
N ARG A 206 -3.65 -2.64 -10.48
CA ARG A 206 -4.78 -2.67 -11.41
C ARG A 206 -4.87 -4.05 -12.06
N PHE A 207 -6.09 -4.55 -12.27
CA PHE A 207 -6.28 -5.84 -12.95
C PHE A 207 -5.75 -5.77 -14.38
N ILE A 208 -5.10 -6.85 -14.80
CA ILE A 208 -4.60 -7.02 -16.17
C ILE A 208 -5.04 -8.37 -16.74
N ASN A 209 -5.16 -8.41 -18.05
CA ASN A 209 -5.34 -9.65 -18.80
C ASN A 209 -3.99 -10.30 -19.18
N GLU A 210 -4.03 -11.42 -19.88
CA GLU A 210 -2.82 -12.14 -20.33
C GLU A 210 -1.93 -11.31 -21.26
N ASP A 211 -2.51 -10.35 -21.99
CA ASP A 211 -1.79 -9.46 -22.90
C ASP A 211 -1.19 -8.24 -22.17
N GLY A 212 -1.45 -8.13 -20.86
CA GLY A 212 -0.97 -7.02 -20.03
C GLY A 212 -1.81 -5.74 -20.10
N HIS A 213 -2.96 -5.79 -20.75
CA HIS A 213 -3.88 -4.65 -20.79
C HIS A 213 -4.69 -4.57 -19.50
N THR A 214 -4.93 -3.35 -19.03
CA THR A 214 -5.74 -3.10 -17.84
C THR A 214 -7.20 -3.50 -18.08
N VAL A 215 -7.77 -4.21 -17.11
CA VAL A 215 -9.16 -4.70 -17.15
C VAL A 215 -9.86 -4.43 -15.82
N ASP A 216 -11.20 -4.45 -15.83
CA ASP A 216 -11.99 -4.43 -14.61
C ASP A 216 -12.08 -5.84 -13.97
N SER A 217 -12.82 -5.96 -12.87
CA SER A 217 -13.03 -7.24 -12.17
C SER A 217 -13.75 -8.31 -12.99
N GLU A 218 -14.40 -7.92 -14.09
CA GLU A 218 -15.12 -8.81 -15.02
C GLU A 218 -14.29 -9.15 -16.28
N GLY A 219 -13.06 -8.59 -16.35
CA GLY A 219 -12.16 -8.83 -17.48
C GLY A 219 -12.39 -7.90 -18.68
N ARG A 220 -13.21 -6.84 -18.53
CA ARG A 220 -13.44 -5.86 -19.59
C ARG A 220 -12.31 -4.82 -19.61
N LEU A 221 -11.86 -4.43 -20.78
CA LEU A 221 -10.77 -3.47 -20.94
C LEU A 221 -11.11 -2.11 -20.33
N THR A 222 -10.13 -1.56 -19.60
CA THR A 222 -10.22 -0.25 -18.99
C THR A 222 -9.04 0.63 -19.44
N ASN A 223 -9.20 1.94 -19.36
CA ASN A 223 -8.10 2.89 -19.50
C ASN A 223 -7.28 2.99 -18.20
N GLU A 224 -6.25 3.85 -18.20
CA GLU A 224 -5.39 4.09 -17.03
C GLU A 224 -6.16 4.61 -15.80
N ASP A 225 -7.30 5.29 -16.02
CA ASP A 225 -8.19 5.80 -14.96
C ASP A 225 -9.21 4.75 -14.50
N GLY A 226 -9.14 3.51 -15.00
CA GLY A 226 -10.07 2.44 -14.67
C GLY A 226 -11.44 2.56 -15.35
N ARG A 227 -11.59 3.44 -16.35
CA ARG A 227 -12.85 3.60 -17.10
C ARG A 227 -12.94 2.55 -18.18
N TYR A 228 -14.12 1.92 -18.30
CA TYR A 228 -14.41 0.91 -19.30
C TYR A 228 -14.17 1.43 -20.72
N ILE A 229 -13.45 0.64 -21.52
CA ILE A 229 -13.26 0.88 -22.96
C ILE A 229 -14.23 -0.01 -23.73
N ALA A 230 -15.22 0.62 -24.35
CA ALA A 230 -16.16 -0.08 -25.23
C ALA A 230 -15.53 -0.30 -26.60
N TYR A 231 -15.50 -1.57 -27.06
CA TYR A 231 -15.16 -1.95 -28.43
C TYR A 231 -16.39 -2.49 -29.13
N GLU A 232 -16.43 -2.38 -30.46
CA GLU A 232 -17.56 -2.87 -31.28
C GLU A 232 -17.79 -4.40 -31.17
N ASN A 233 -16.80 -5.16 -30.63
CA ASN A 233 -16.83 -6.63 -30.51
C ASN A 233 -16.35 -7.10 -29.12
N ASP A 234 -16.99 -6.61 -28.07
CA ASP A 234 -16.66 -6.97 -26.67
C ASP A 234 -16.76 -8.47 -26.34
N ASP A 235 -17.48 -9.25 -27.16
CA ASP A 235 -17.74 -10.67 -26.92
C ASP A 235 -16.52 -11.58 -27.14
N ASP A 236 -15.47 -11.09 -27.83
CA ASP A 236 -14.29 -11.91 -28.18
C ASP A 236 -13.17 -11.83 -27.12
N TYR A 237 -13.33 -10.97 -26.12
CA TYR A 237 -12.30 -10.73 -25.10
C TYR A 237 -12.44 -11.66 -23.90
N LYS A 238 -11.97 -12.88 -24.07
CA LYS A 238 -11.86 -13.85 -22.97
C LYS A 238 -10.39 -14.01 -22.59
N ALA A 239 -10.06 -13.76 -21.33
CA ALA A 239 -8.74 -14.08 -20.80
C ALA A 239 -8.43 -15.56 -21.06
N LYS A 240 -7.33 -15.85 -21.74
CA LYS A 240 -6.88 -17.24 -21.92
C LYS A 240 -6.43 -17.79 -20.59
N LYS A 241 -6.84 -19.01 -20.28
CA LYS A 241 -6.40 -19.72 -19.08
C LYS A 241 -4.92 -20.08 -19.21
N ASN A 242 -4.12 -19.73 -18.23
CA ASN A 242 -2.73 -20.17 -18.16
C ASN A 242 -2.68 -21.62 -17.63
N PRO A 243 -2.28 -22.62 -18.43
CA PRO A 243 -2.50 -24.03 -18.09
C PRO A 243 -1.44 -24.66 -17.19
N TYR A 244 -0.38 -23.91 -16.76
CA TYR A 244 0.73 -24.50 -16.03
C TYR A 244 1.15 -23.66 -14.83
N PHE A 245 1.51 -24.36 -13.73
CA PHE A 245 2.07 -23.74 -12.57
C PHE A 245 3.59 -23.96 -12.52
N VAL A 246 4.38 -22.95 -12.10
CA VAL A 246 5.81 -23.06 -11.81
C VAL A 246 6.13 -22.44 -10.45
N ASN A 247 7.25 -22.88 -9.83
CA ASN A 247 7.75 -22.30 -8.59
C ASN A 247 8.34 -20.90 -8.82
N LYS A 248 8.80 -20.24 -7.75
CA LYS A 248 9.40 -18.92 -7.80
C LYS A 248 10.62 -18.80 -8.71
N ASP A 249 11.31 -19.91 -8.97
CA ASP A 249 12.49 -19.96 -9.84
C ASP A 249 12.13 -20.12 -11.32
N GLY A 250 10.84 -20.15 -11.65
CA GLY A 250 10.34 -20.36 -13.01
C GLY A 250 10.45 -21.82 -13.47
N GLU A 251 10.69 -22.76 -12.58
CA GLU A 251 10.76 -24.18 -12.87
C GLU A 251 9.35 -24.78 -12.86
N ARG A 252 9.09 -25.61 -13.83
CA ARG A 252 7.83 -26.34 -13.94
C ARG A 252 7.67 -27.32 -12.79
N VAL A 253 6.54 -27.22 -12.08
CA VAL A 253 6.26 -28.08 -10.93
C VAL A 253 5.30 -29.18 -11.33
N VAL A 254 5.64 -30.41 -11.01
CA VAL A 254 4.83 -31.60 -11.26
C VAL A 254 4.61 -32.31 -9.93
N GLU A 255 3.40 -32.79 -9.66
CA GLU A 255 3.11 -33.55 -8.47
C GLU A 255 3.85 -34.89 -8.51
N GLY A 256 4.74 -35.14 -7.55
CA GLY A 256 5.44 -36.39 -7.36
C GLY A 256 4.95 -37.12 -6.10
N GLU A 257 5.41 -38.37 -5.88
CA GLU A 257 5.02 -39.18 -4.72
C GLU A 257 5.36 -38.53 -3.36
N ASP A 258 6.32 -37.57 -3.31
CA ASP A 258 6.79 -36.87 -2.12
C ASP A 258 6.25 -35.41 -2.01
N GLY A 259 5.27 -35.02 -2.82
CA GLY A 259 4.72 -33.68 -2.82
C GLY A 259 5.48 -32.69 -3.71
N TRP A 260 4.98 -31.47 -3.71
CA TRP A 260 5.44 -30.35 -4.57
C TRP A 260 6.82 -29.84 -4.19
N VAL A 261 7.53 -29.27 -5.14
CA VAL A 261 8.92 -28.83 -5.05
C VAL A 261 9.26 -28.13 -3.74
N LYS A 262 10.31 -28.57 -3.14
CA LYS A 262 10.94 -27.95 -1.98
C LYS A 262 11.48 -26.57 -2.33
N GLU A 263 10.79 -25.49 -1.98
CA GLU A 263 11.46 -24.21 -1.78
C GLU A 263 11.98 -24.11 -0.36
N SER A 264 13.24 -23.71 -0.25
CA SER A 264 13.86 -23.42 1.03
C SER A 264 13.16 -22.23 1.69
N VAL A 265 12.70 -22.41 2.92
CA VAL A 265 12.32 -21.43 3.93
C VAL A 265 10.82 -21.30 4.23
N THR A 266 9.91 -21.45 3.29
CA THR A 266 8.50 -21.67 3.61
C THR A 266 7.96 -22.66 2.59
N GLU A 267 7.54 -23.83 3.05
CA GLU A 267 6.96 -24.88 2.23
C GLU A 267 5.58 -24.44 1.68
N ARG A 268 5.62 -23.46 0.77
CA ARG A 268 4.43 -23.04 0.04
C ARG A 268 4.10 -24.11 -0.97
N LYS A 269 2.94 -24.73 -0.81
CA LYS A 269 2.43 -25.65 -1.82
C LYS A 269 2.05 -24.86 -3.07
N PRO A 270 2.32 -25.38 -4.29
CA PRO A 270 1.91 -24.73 -5.53
C PRO A 270 0.38 -24.61 -5.62
N PHE A 271 -0.09 -23.59 -6.31
CA PHE A 271 -1.50 -23.48 -6.69
C PHE A 271 -1.78 -24.46 -7.86
N LEU A 272 -3.03 -24.88 -8.02
CA LEU A 272 -3.43 -25.88 -9.00
C LEU A 272 -4.35 -25.22 -10.07
N ASP A 273 -4.32 -25.75 -11.32
CA ASP A 273 -5.29 -25.42 -12.35
C ASP A 273 -6.63 -26.14 -12.12
N GLU A 274 -7.58 -25.99 -13.05
CA GLU A 274 -8.90 -26.64 -12.98
C GLU A 274 -8.83 -28.16 -13.08
N ASP A 275 -7.71 -28.68 -13.61
CA ASP A 275 -7.46 -30.12 -13.79
C ASP A 275 -6.57 -30.68 -12.67
N ASP A 276 -6.38 -29.91 -11.58
CA ASP A 276 -5.55 -30.23 -10.40
C ASP A 276 -4.04 -30.34 -10.71
N ASN A 277 -3.56 -29.76 -11.82
CA ASN A 277 -2.13 -29.67 -12.11
C ASN A 277 -1.49 -28.40 -11.52
N PRO A 278 -0.22 -28.44 -11.13
CA PRO A 278 0.47 -27.28 -10.59
C PRO A 278 0.71 -26.19 -11.62
N ILE A 279 0.41 -24.97 -11.25
CA ILE A 279 0.55 -23.77 -12.08
C ILE A 279 1.77 -22.94 -11.65
N ALA A 280 2.51 -22.42 -12.61
CA ALA A 280 3.71 -21.62 -12.40
C ALA A 280 3.41 -20.15 -12.09
N ALA A 281 4.03 -19.61 -11.05
CA ALA A 281 4.19 -18.16 -10.93
C ALA A 281 5.13 -17.65 -12.03
N THR A 282 4.69 -16.69 -12.83
CA THR A 282 5.54 -16.08 -13.85
C THR A 282 6.54 -15.13 -13.20
N SER A 283 7.76 -15.60 -12.88
CA SER A 283 8.86 -14.72 -12.55
C SER A 283 9.34 -13.98 -13.80
N GLU A 284 9.46 -12.67 -13.76
CA GLU A 284 10.28 -11.94 -14.73
C GLU A 284 11.70 -12.52 -14.65
N LYS A 285 12.14 -13.20 -15.70
CA LYS A 285 13.57 -13.47 -15.87
C LYS A 285 14.22 -12.11 -16.04
N GLU A 286 14.95 -11.64 -15.03
CA GLU A 286 15.97 -10.64 -15.24
C GLU A 286 16.89 -11.18 -16.34
N GLU A 287 16.78 -10.65 -17.54
CA GLU A 287 17.79 -10.86 -18.59
C GLU A 287 19.11 -10.32 -18.06
N LYS A 288 19.95 -11.22 -17.57
CA LYS A 288 21.34 -10.89 -17.28
C LYS A 288 21.94 -10.31 -18.57
N PRO A 289 22.54 -9.11 -18.54
CA PRO A 289 23.12 -8.51 -19.73
C PRO A 289 24.15 -9.47 -20.31
N LYS A 290 23.95 -9.88 -21.56
CA LYS A 290 24.91 -10.69 -22.33
C LYS A 290 26.24 -9.94 -22.36
N THR A 291 27.20 -10.40 -21.60
CA THR A 291 28.58 -9.92 -21.67
C THR A 291 29.11 -10.20 -23.09
N THR A 292 29.14 -9.17 -23.89
CA THR A 292 29.80 -9.20 -25.22
C THR A 292 31.28 -9.46 -24.98
N LYS A 293 31.73 -10.68 -25.27
CA LYS A 293 33.15 -11.02 -25.31
C LYS A 293 33.83 -10.13 -26.33
N ARG A 294 34.58 -9.15 -25.86
CA ARG A 294 35.42 -8.27 -26.62
C ARG A 294 36.51 -9.12 -27.29
N ARG A 295 36.37 -9.32 -28.60
CA ARG A 295 37.34 -10.01 -29.45
C ARG A 295 38.63 -9.17 -29.53
N THR A 296 39.64 -9.56 -28.78
CA THR A 296 41.00 -8.96 -28.89
C THR A 296 41.57 -9.26 -30.26
N ARG A 297 41.70 -8.22 -31.04
CA ARG A 297 42.40 -8.25 -32.34
C ARG A 297 43.91 -8.28 -32.07
N LYS A 298 44.57 -9.43 -32.30
CA LYS A 298 46.04 -9.53 -32.35
C LYS A 298 46.55 -8.70 -33.51
N THR A 299 47.29 -7.64 -33.25
CA THR A 299 48.14 -6.96 -34.21
C THR A 299 49.44 -7.76 -34.37
N LYS A 300 49.69 -8.24 -35.59
CA LYS A 300 50.99 -8.74 -36.03
C LYS A 300 51.92 -7.54 -36.21
N THR A 301 53.02 -7.57 -35.51
CA THR A 301 54.18 -6.69 -35.76
C THR A 301 55.09 -7.45 -36.68
N ASP A 302 55.21 -6.99 -37.90
CA ASP A 302 56.33 -7.39 -38.82
C ASP A 302 57.55 -6.57 -38.44
N GLN A 303 58.59 -7.27 -38.06
CA GLN A 303 59.98 -6.77 -38.06
C GLN A 303 60.50 -6.94 -39.46
N GLU A 304 60.97 -5.87 -40.04
CA GLU A 304 62.04 -5.93 -41.07
C GLU A 304 63.12 -4.93 -40.70
N SER A 305 64.31 -5.51 -40.68
CA SER A 305 65.63 -4.96 -40.55
C SER A 305 66.05 -4.16 -41.76
N VAL A 306 66.73 -3.02 -41.61
CA VAL A 306 68.11 -2.70 -42.07
C VAL A 306 68.65 -1.58 -41.21
#